data_94aebce4786070bb0f79909544928967
#
_entry.id   94aebce4786070bb0f79909544928967
#
_cell.length_a   1.000
_cell.length_b   1.000
_cell.length_c   1.000
_cell.angle_alpha   90.00
_cell.angle_beta   90.00
_cell.angle_gamma   90.00
#
_symmetry.space_group_name_H-M   'P 1'
#
loop_
_entity.id
_entity.type
_entity.pdbx_description
1 polymer ?
#
loop_
_entity_poly.entity_id
_entity_poly.type
_entity_poly.pdbx_seq_one_letter_code
_entity_poly.pdbx_strand_id
1 'polypeptide(L)'
;MDHKEGQFKVRDLTLADAGRLRMEWAETRMPVLMRLRDEFSQTKPFKGYRITGCLHVTKETGVLVETFAACGAEVAWSGCNPLSTNDEVAAALAVAGIEIYAWYGMNTEEFYWCIDRTIDKPPHLTLDDGADLIFTVHNRHRHLADTIIGGSEETTTGVHRLRAMADDGKLLYPVYAVNDAETKWDFDNVYGTGQSTLDGILRSTSVLLAGKNFVVAGYGHCGRGVAMRAAGMGANVIVTEVKPTAALKATLEGHRVMTMDEAAEIGQIFVTATGMRDVIRGRHFAKMQDGAIVCNTGHYDVELNLKELAEISADTRMVRPDNREYTLDSGNRIFVLADGRLVNLAAAEGHPSEVMDMSFANQFMAHLNLVRAHENGGDLSPRIIDLPEELDQHIGGIKLETMGLSIDSLT
;
A
#
# COMPACT_ATOMS: atom_id res chain seq x y z
N MET A 1 10.16 29.58 -11.53
CA MET A 1 10.97 28.48 -12.13
C MET A 1 10.25 28.07 -13.40
N ASP A 2 10.96 28.05 -14.54
CA ASP A 2 10.37 27.64 -15.80
C ASP A 2 10.10 26.14 -15.74
N HIS A 3 8.85 25.77 -15.53
CA HIS A 3 8.40 24.37 -15.60
C HIS A 3 8.50 23.94 -17.06
N LYS A 4 9.39 22.99 -17.37
CA LYS A 4 9.47 22.39 -18.70
C LYS A 4 8.20 21.58 -18.95
N GLU A 5 7.36 22.01 -19.89
CA GLU A 5 6.24 21.22 -20.38
C GLU A 5 6.73 19.78 -20.69
N GLY A 6 6.08 18.75 -20.13
CA GLY A 6 6.38 17.34 -20.37
C GLY A 6 7.08 16.58 -19.24
N GLN A 7 7.46 17.22 -18.13
CA GLN A 7 8.11 16.55 -16.99
C GLN A 7 7.13 16.09 -15.89
N PHE A 8 5.86 16.41 -15.98
CA PHE A 8 4.84 15.96 -15.04
C PHE A 8 3.43 16.02 -15.66
N LYS A 9 2.50 15.26 -15.08
CA LYS A 9 1.06 15.42 -15.28
C LYS A 9 0.35 15.16 -13.97
N VAL A 10 -0.23 16.20 -13.40
CA VAL A 10 -1.00 16.18 -12.15
C VAL A 10 -2.35 16.86 -12.38
N ARG A 11 -3.28 16.74 -11.44
CA ARG A 11 -4.62 17.32 -11.58
C ARG A 11 -4.58 18.85 -11.66
N ASP A 12 -3.94 19.50 -10.69
CA ASP A 12 -3.92 20.95 -10.56
C ASP A 12 -2.70 21.41 -9.73
N LEU A 13 -1.84 22.20 -10.34
CA LEU A 13 -0.64 22.74 -9.66
C LEU A 13 -0.96 23.76 -8.57
N THR A 14 -2.13 24.38 -8.58
CA THR A 14 -2.53 25.34 -7.54
C THR A 14 -2.70 24.71 -6.16
N LEU A 15 -2.74 23.39 -6.10
CA LEU A 15 -2.82 22.60 -4.87
C LEU A 15 -1.46 22.43 -4.15
N ALA A 16 -0.36 22.87 -4.76
CA ALA A 16 1.00 22.55 -4.30
C ALA A 16 1.30 23.03 -2.87
N ASP A 17 0.85 24.23 -2.49
CA ASP A 17 1.09 24.77 -1.15
C ASP A 17 0.43 23.90 -0.06
N ALA A 18 -0.80 23.42 -0.31
CA ALA A 18 -1.49 22.50 0.60
C ALA A 18 -0.76 21.15 0.70
N GLY A 19 -0.27 20.62 -0.43
CA GLY A 19 0.54 19.41 -0.48
C GLY A 19 1.85 19.56 0.29
N ARG A 20 2.52 20.71 0.19
CA ARG A 20 3.75 20.99 0.95
C ARG A 20 3.51 20.91 2.46
N LEU A 21 2.45 21.55 2.95
CA LEU A 21 2.10 21.50 4.38
C LEU A 21 1.80 20.09 4.87
N ARG A 22 1.16 19.27 4.03
CA ARG A 22 0.94 17.84 4.35
C ARG A 22 2.25 17.06 4.46
N MET A 23 3.18 17.29 3.54
CA MET A 23 4.49 16.63 3.54
C MET A 23 5.32 17.10 4.74
N GLU A 24 5.34 18.38 5.07
CA GLU A 24 6.00 18.91 6.27
C GLU A 24 5.44 18.29 7.56
N TRP A 25 4.12 18.08 7.63
CA TRP A 25 3.54 17.35 8.75
C TRP A 25 4.07 15.91 8.82
N ALA A 26 4.10 15.20 7.68
CA ALA A 26 4.62 13.83 7.63
C ALA A 26 6.10 13.75 8.05
N GLU A 27 6.95 14.69 7.61
CA GLU A 27 8.36 14.79 8.00
C GLU A 27 8.52 14.82 9.53
N THR A 28 7.64 15.53 10.25
CA THR A 28 7.69 15.56 11.74
C THR A 28 7.39 14.21 12.39
N ARG A 29 6.81 13.26 11.64
CA ARG A 29 6.40 11.92 12.11
C ARG A 29 7.24 10.79 11.51
N MET A 30 8.22 11.14 10.67
CA MET A 30 9.10 10.19 9.98
C MET A 30 10.58 10.40 10.34
N PRO A 31 10.93 10.35 11.65
CA PRO A 31 12.27 10.72 12.11
C PRO A 31 13.37 9.76 11.63
N VAL A 32 13.05 8.48 11.37
CA VAL A 32 14.02 7.51 10.83
C VAL A 32 14.43 7.91 9.42
N LEU A 33 13.46 8.15 8.55
CA LEU A 33 13.72 8.54 7.17
C LEU A 33 14.40 9.91 7.09
N MET A 34 14.00 10.85 7.96
CA MET A 34 14.65 12.16 8.05
C MET A 34 16.11 12.04 8.51
N ARG A 35 16.43 11.18 9.46
CA ARG A 35 17.81 10.89 9.86
C ARG A 35 18.64 10.31 8.72
N LEU A 36 18.09 9.38 7.95
CA LEU A 36 18.76 8.85 6.75
C LEU A 36 18.97 9.93 5.69
N ARG A 37 17.99 10.83 5.48
CA ARG A 37 18.15 12.00 4.59
C ARG A 37 19.33 12.88 5.04
N ASP A 38 19.40 13.21 6.31
CA ASP A 38 20.48 14.05 6.86
C ASP A 38 21.85 13.39 6.70
N GLU A 39 21.95 12.09 6.99
CA GLU A 39 23.19 11.32 6.88
C GLU A 39 23.68 11.23 5.43
N PHE A 40 22.78 10.91 4.48
CA PHE A 40 23.17 10.60 3.11
C PHE A 40 23.06 11.79 2.13
N SER A 41 22.43 12.88 2.48
CA SER A 41 22.32 14.06 1.60
C SER A 41 23.68 14.71 1.30
N GLN A 42 24.67 14.56 2.18
CA GLN A 42 26.03 15.10 1.98
C GLN A 42 26.84 14.23 1.01
N THR A 43 26.74 12.92 1.13
CA THR A 43 27.50 11.96 0.32
C THR A 43 26.86 11.70 -1.04
N LYS A 44 25.55 11.91 -1.15
CA LYS A 44 24.74 11.75 -2.38
C LYS A 44 24.97 10.40 -3.07
N PRO A 45 24.70 9.27 -2.38
CA PRO A 45 24.99 7.94 -2.89
C PRO A 45 24.20 7.57 -4.15
N PHE A 46 23.09 8.25 -4.43
CA PHE A 46 22.29 8.05 -5.64
C PHE A 46 22.64 9.01 -6.79
N LYS A 47 23.75 9.75 -6.70
CA LYS A 47 24.16 10.66 -7.77
C LYS A 47 24.50 9.87 -9.04
N GLY A 48 23.80 10.19 -10.13
CA GLY A 48 23.92 9.51 -11.42
C GLY A 48 22.99 8.32 -11.60
N TYR A 49 22.20 7.98 -10.57
CA TYR A 49 21.16 6.96 -10.66
C TYR A 49 19.77 7.59 -10.83
N ARG A 50 18.96 6.96 -11.67
CA ARG A 50 17.54 7.27 -11.85
C ARG A 50 16.72 6.21 -11.14
N ILE A 51 15.86 6.66 -10.23
CA ILE A 51 14.88 5.82 -9.50
C ILE A 51 13.51 6.08 -10.09
N THR A 52 12.85 5.03 -10.56
CA THR A 52 11.48 5.10 -11.04
C THR A 52 10.57 4.36 -10.08
N GLY A 53 9.53 5.02 -9.59
CA GLY A 53 8.59 4.45 -8.62
C GLY A 53 7.16 4.40 -9.14
N CYS A 54 6.48 3.31 -8.74
CA CYS A 54 5.04 3.13 -8.87
C CYS A 54 4.47 2.73 -7.50
N LEU A 55 4.10 3.74 -6.71
CA LEU A 55 3.62 3.55 -5.34
C LEU A 55 2.62 4.67 -4.99
N HIS A 56 1.70 4.41 -4.06
CA HIS A 56 0.66 5.35 -3.66
C HIS A 56 1.22 6.75 -3.39
N VAL A 57 0.66 7.78 -4.04
CA VAL A 57 1.13 9.16 -3.87
C VAL A 57 0.46 9.77 -2.64
N THR A 58 1.02 9.47 -1.48
CA THR A 58 0.62 10.02 -0.18
C THR A 58 1.65 11.05 0.31
N LYS A 59 1.35 11.73 1.42
CA LYS A 59 2.30 12.66 2.04
C LYS A 59 3.60 11.98 2.46
N GLU A 60 3.52 10.73 2.92
CA GLU A 60 4.67 9.91 3.31
C GLU A 60 5.55 9.55 2.10
N THR A 61 4.91 9.16 0.99
CA THR A 61 5.60 8.91 -0.28
C THR A 61 6.30 10.17 -0.78
N GLY A 62 5.68 11.33 -0.61
CA GLY A 62 6.32 12.60 -0.91
C GLY A 62 7.64 12.79 -0.15
N VAL A 63 7.67 12.45 1.15
CA VAL A 63 8.89 12.50 1.97
C VAL A 63 9.96 11.52 1.48
N LEU A 64 9.57 10.28 1.08
CA LEU A 64 10.50 9.30 0.50
C LEU A 64 11.11 9.79 -0.81
N VAL A 65 10.27 10.28 -1.73
CA VAL A 65 10.69 10.81 -3.04
C VAL A 65 11.69 11.96 -2.87
N GLU A 66 11.40 12.92 -2.00
CA GLU A 66 12.32 14.02 -1.70
C GLU A 66 13.59 13.56 -0.99
N THR A 67 13.53 12.49 -0.20
CA THR A 67 14.72 11.89 0.42
C THR A 67 15.64 11.31 -0.64
N PHE A 68 15.13 10.55 -1.61
CA PHE A 68 15.93 10.07 -2.73
C PHE A 68 16.54 11.23 -3.53
N ALA A 69 15.75 12.25 -3.84
CA ALA A 69 16.22 13.41 -4.59
C ALA A 69 17.30 14.19 -3.82
N ALA A 70 17.13 14.42 -2.51
CA ALA A 70 18.14 15.05 -1.64
C ALA A 70 19.44 14.26 -1.60
N CYS A 71 19.35 12.94 -1.66
CA CYS A 71 20.49 12.01 -1.72
C CYS A 71 21.07 11.81 -3.14
N GLY A 72 20.64 12.62 -4.11
CA GLY A 72 21.24 12.75 -5.44
C GLY A 72 20.56 12.00 -6.57
N ALA A 73 19.47 11.26 -6.31
CA ALA A 73 18.73 10.54 -7.34
C ALA A 73 18.01 11.48 -8.33
N GLU A 74 17.94 11.11 -9.60
CA GLU A 74 16.90 11.57 -10.50
C GLU A 74 15.66 10.71 -10.27
N VAL A 75 14.52 11.32 -9.90
CA VAL A 75 13.32 10.56 -9.51
C VAL A 75 12.19 10.79 -10.50
N ALA A 76 11.53 9.69 -10.93
CA ALA A 76 10.29 9.69 -11.66
C ALA A 76 9.24 8.83 -10.94
N TRP A 77 7.99 9.30 -10.87
CA TRP A 77 6.99 8.64 -10.02
C TRP A 77 5.61 8.58 -10.64
N SER A 78 4.89 7.48 -10.38
CA SER A 78 3.46 7.31 -10.66
C SER A 78 2.74 6.68 -9.47
N GLY A 79 1.42 6.81 -9.43
CA GLY A 79 0.60 6.07 -8.45
C GLY A 79 0.41 4.61 -8.86
N CYS A 80 0.34 3.71 -7.90
CA CYS A 80 0.08 2.28 -8.11
C CYS A 80 -1.42 1.91 -8.03
N ASN A 81 -2.29 2.87 -7.78
CA ASN A 81 -3.73 2.66 -7.73
C ASN A 81 -4.47 3.93 -8.17
N PRO A 82 -5.51 3.83 -9.03
CA PRO A 82 -6.25 4.99 -9.53
C PRO A 82 -6.91 5.88 -8.48
N LEU A 83 -7.22 5.37 -7.29
CA LEU A 83 -7.93 6.09 -6.23
C LEU A 83 -7.06 6.38 -5.00
N SER A 84 -5.74 6.29 -5.11
CA SER A 84 -4.85 6.49 -3.96
C SER A 84 -3.90 7.68 -4.07
N THR A 85 -3.99 8.46 -5.14
CA THR A 85 -3.21 9.68 -5.28
C THR A 85 -3.82 10.82 -4.49
N ASN A 86 -3.04 11.45 -3.62
CA ASN A 86 -3.35 12.76 -3.07
C ASN A 86 -2.90 13.83 -4.07
N ASP A 87 -3.86 14.51 -4.70
CA ASP A 87 -3.60 15.51 -5.75
C ASP A 87 -2.79 16.71 -5.25
N GLU A 88 -2.91 17.08 -3.96
CA GLU A 88 -2.13 18.14 -3.34
C GLU A 88 -0.64 17.75 -3.25
N VAL A 89 -0.35 16.53 -2.84
CA VAL A 89 1.02 16.00 -2.76
C VAL A 89 1.63 15.85 -4.16
N ALA A 90 0.87 15.34 -5.12
CA ALA A 90 1.33 15.24 -6.51
C ALA A 90 1.71 16.62 -7.07
N ALA A 91 0.89 17.64 -6.79
CA ALA A 91 1.17 19.02 -7.18
C ALA A 91 2.43 19.58 -6.50
N ALA A 92 2.62 19.32 -5.20
CA ALA A 92 3.81 19.78 -4.46
C ALA A 92 5.09 19.17 -5.03
N LEU A 93 5.10 17.87 -5.33
CA LEU A 93 6.22 17.19 -5.96
C LEU A 93 6.54 17.71 -7.35
N ALA A 94 5.51 17.99 -8.17
CA ALA A 94 5.68 18.58 -9.49
C ALA A 94 6.33 19.97 -9.41
N VAL A 95 5.88 20.83 -8.49
CA VAL A 95 6.47 22.16 -8.25
C VAL A 95 7.89 22.08 -7.71
N ALA A 96 8.20 21.05 -6.90
CA ALA A 96 9.57 20.78 -6.44
C ALA A 96 10.50 20.26 -7.55
N GLY A 97 9.99 20.03 -8.77
CA GLY A 97 10.77 19.59 -9.93
C GLY A 97 10.93 18.07 -10.06
N ILE A 98 10.15 17.31 -9.31
CA ILE A 98 10.07 15.85 -9.46
C ILE A 98 9.26 15.50 -10.71
N GLU A 99 9.74 14.53 -11.46
CA GLU A 99 9.02 13.98 -12.61
C GLU A 99 7.89 13.07 -12.11
N ILE A 100 6.64 13.55 -12.08
CA ILE A 100 5.49 12.86 -11.51
C ILE A 100 4.29 12.83 -12.46
N TYR A 101 3.69 11.65 -12.59
CA TYR A 101 2.49 11.41 -13.40
C TYR A 101 1.47 10.69 -12.54
N ALA A 102 0.59 11.45 -11.86
CA ALA A 102 -0.41 10.88 -10.96
C ALA A 102 -1.55 11.87 -10.67
N TRP A 103 -2.78 11.40 -10.62
CA TRP A 103 -3.95 12.13 -10.12
C TRP A 103 -5.02 11.16 -9.62
N TYR A 104 -5.88 11.62 -8.74
CA TYR A 104 -6.98 10.81 -8.22
C TYR A 104 -8.03 10.57 -9.30
N GLY A 105 -8.54 9.34 -9.43
CA GLY A 105 -9.61 8.98 -10.37
C GLY A 105 -9.14 8.69 -11.79
N MET A 106 -7.89 8.26 -11.98
CA MET A 106 -7.40 7.75 -13.27
C MET A 106 -8.25 6.55 -13.72
N ASN A 107 -8.48 6.44 -15.02
CA ASN A 107 -8.95 5.17 -15.61
C ASN A 107 -7.76 4.23 -15.87
N THR A 108 -8.04 3.00 -16.32
CA THR A 108 -7.00 1.98 -16.54
C THR A 108 -5.98 2.40 -17.62
N GLU A 109 -6.40 3.06 -18.69
CA GLU A 109 -5.50 3.52 -19.75
C GLU A 109 -4.58 4.64 -19.24
N GLU A 110 -5.13 5.58 -18.49
CA GLU A 110 -4.38 6.66 -17.85
C GLU A 110 -3.38 6.13 -16.83
N PHE A 111 -3.77 5.12 -16.05
CA PHE A 111 -2.90 4.47 -15.07
C PHE A 111 -1.64 3.88 -15.74
N TYR A 112 -1.81 3.04 -16.78
CA TYR A 112 -0.67 2.48 -17.49
C TYR A 112 0.10 3.53 -18.30
N TRP A 113 -0.56 4.56 -18.82
CA TRP A 113 0.11 5.69 -19.44
C TRP A 113 1.04 6.42 -18.45
N CYS A 114 0.63 6.59 -17.19
CA CYS A 114 1.49 7.19 -16.15
C CYS A 114 2.73 6.34 -15.90
N ILE A 115 2.58 5.03 -15.77
CA ILE A 115 3.71 4.12 -15.62
C ILE A 115 4.66 4.24 -16.83
N ASP A 116 4.14 4.18 -18.05
CA ASP A 116 4.96 4.32 -19.26
C ASP A 116 5.73 5.64 -19.29
N ARG A 117 5.13 6.75 -18.87
CA ARG A 117 5.82 8.04 -18.79
C ARG A 117 7.01 8.05 -17.83
N THR A 118 6.91 7.36 -16.69
CA THR A 118 8.02 7.31 -15.71
C THR A 118 9.26 6.58 -16.25
N ILE A 119 9.09 5.71 -17.23
CA ILE A 119 10.16 4.92 -17.86
C ILE A 119 10.55 5.37 -19.27
N ASP A 120 10.06 6.53 -19.74
CA ASP A 120 10.52 7.13 -21.00
C ASP A 120 12.04 7.37 -21.04
N LYS A 121 12.61 7.69 -19.88
CA LYS A 121 14.04 7.63 -19.66
C LYS A 121 14.37 6.34 -18.91
N PRO A 122 15.35 5.55 -19.37
CA PRO A 122 15.70 4.27 -18.74
C PRO A 122 16.02 4.43 -17.25
N PRO A 123 15.34 3.68 -16.35
CA PRO A 123 15.67 3.68 -14.94
C PRO A 123 16.91 2.82 -14.65
N HIS A 124 17.60 3.13 -13.56
CA HIS A 124 18.62 2.26 -12.97
C HIS A 124 18.02 1.43 -11.81
N LEU A 125 17.02 1.95 -11.15
CA LEU A 125 16.36 1.33 -10.01
C LEU A 125 14.84 1.47 -10.13
N THR A 126 14.10 0.40 -9.75
CA THR A 126 12.63 0.41 -9.68
C THR A 126 12.15 0.27 -8.25
N LEU A 127 11.09 1.00 -7.87
CA LEU A 127 10.37 0.84 -6.61
C LEU A 127 8.91 0.60 -6.94
N ASP A 128 8.33 -0.49 -6.50
CA ASP A 128 6.98 -0.88 -6.90
C ASP A 128 6.10 -1.28 -5.71
N ASP A 129 4.82 -1.15 -5.89
CA ASP A 129 3.79 -1.57 -4.95
C ASP A 129 2.68 -2.31 -5.71
N GLY A 130 2.75 -3.64 -5.70
CA GLY A 130 1.90 -4.53 -6.47
C GLY A 130 2.54 -5.06 -7.76
N ALA A 131 3.77 -4.69 -8.04
CA ALA A 131 4.59 -5.15 -9.17
C ALA A 131 4.11 -4.69 -10.57
N ASP A 132 3.26 -3.66 -10.69
CA ASP A 132 2.74 -3.26 -12.01
C ASP A 132 3.79 -2.53 -12.87
N LEU A 133 4.68 -1.74 -12.29
CA LEU A 133 5.84 -1.16 -12.97
C LEU A 133 6.81 -2.25 -13.43
N ILE A 134 7.18 -3.16 -12.53
CA ILE A 134 8.10 -4.26 -12.83
C ILE A 134 7.53 -5.13 -13.94
N PHE A 135 6.24 -5.50 -13.88
CA PHE A 135 5.57 -6.25 -14.94
C PHE A 135 5.49 -5.48 -16.26
N THR A 136 5.29 -4.16 -16.22
CA THR A 136 5.30 -3.31 -17.42
C THR A 136 6.67 -3.34 -18.09
N VAL A 137 7.76 -3.23 -17.32
CA VAL A 137 9.13 -3.40 -17.85
C VAL A 137 9.31 -4.79 -18.46
N HIS A 138 8.97 -5.86 -17.75
CA HIS A 138 9.16 -7.24 -18.19
C HIS A 138 8.38 -7.60 -19.46
N ASN A 139 7.15 -7.10 -19.60
CA ASN A 139 6.26 -7.51 -20.68
C ASN A 139 6.31 -6.56 -21.89
N ARG A 140 6.48 -5.25 -21.67
CA ARG A 140 6.35 -4.25 -22.72
C ARG A 140 7.64 -3.51 -23.03
N HIS A 141 8.56 -3.39 -22.06
CA HIS A 141 9.78 -2.60 -22.17
C HIS A 141 11.04 -3.40 -21.79
N ARG A 142 11.08 -4.68 -22.16
CA ARG A 142 12.15 -5.63 -21.77
C ARG A 142 13.57 -5.12 -22.06
N HIS A 143 13.74 -4.29 -23.08
CA HIS A 143 15.02 -3.68 -23.42
C HIS A 143 15.57 -2.73 -22.34
N LEU A 144 14.72 -2.24 -21.42
CA LEU A 144 15.16 -1.38 -20.31
C LEU A 144 15.85 -2.20 -19.20
N ALA A 145 15.64 -3.50 -19.15
CA ALA A 145 16.22 -4.36 -18.11
C ALA A 145 17.75 -4.31 -18.09
N ASP A 146 18.39 -4.05 -19.23
CA ASP A 146 19.86 -3.95 -19.33
C ASP A 146 20.43 -2.74 -18.56
N THR A 147 19.60 -1.73 -18.26
CA THR A 147 20.00 -0.54 -17.49
C THR A 147 19.62 -0.64 -16.02
N ILE A 148 18.73 -1.57 -15.66
CA ILE A 148 18.20 -1.71 -14.31
C ILE A 148 19.13 -2.61 -13.49
N ILE A 149 19.74 -2.05 -12.45
CA ILE A 149 20.61 -2.77 -11.52
C ILE A 149 19.80 -3.51 -10.42
N GLY A 150 18.56 -3.17 -10.23
CA GLY A 150 17.65 -3.85 -9.29
C GLY A 150 16.43 -3.02 -8.94
N GLY A 151 15.59 -3.58 -8.06
CA GLY A 151 14.38 -2.93 -7.59
C GLY A 151 13.99 -3.34 -6.18
N SER A 152 12.84 -2.85 -5.75
CA SER A 152 12.18 -3.24 -4.50
C SER A 152 10.67 -3.32 -4.68
N GLU A 153 10.03 -4.13 -3.82
CA GLU A 153 8.59 -4.34 -3.79
C GLU A 153 8.04 -4.12 -2.38
N GLU A 154 7.02 -3.29 -2.28
CA GLU A 154 6.44 -2.83 -1.02
C GLU A 154 5.42 -3.81 -0.43
N THR A 155 4.69 -4.56 -1.26
CA THR A 155 3.48 -5.24 -0.80
C THR A 155 3.49 -6.76 -1.01
N THR A 156 2.78 -7.48 -0.14
CA THR A 156 2.69 -8.94 -0.14
C THR A 156 2.24 -9.50 -1.51
N THR A 157 1.24 -8.90 -2.14
CA THR A 157 0.73 -9.36 -3.45
C THR A 157 1.77 -9.21 -4.56
N GLY A 158 2.52 -8.11 -4.55
CA GLY A 158 3.62 -7.89 -5.49
C GLY A 158 4.75 -8.90 -5.27
N VAL A 159 5.20 -9.09 -4.03
CA VAL A 159 6.23 -10.09 -3.69
C VAL A 159 5.83 -11.49 -4.16
N HIS A 160 4.58 -11.92 -3.94
CA HIS A 160 4.09 -13.23 -4.42
C HIS A 160 4.15 -13.34 -5.95
N ARG A 161 3.75 -12.29 -6.68
CA ARG A 161 3.83 -12.25 -8.16
C ARG A 161 5.28 -12.34 -8.64
N LEU A 162 6.19 -11.62 -7.99
CA LEU A 162 7.61 -11.60 -8.35
C LEU A 162 8.32 -12.92 -7.99
N ARG A 163 7.98 -13.56 -6.87
CA ARG A 163 8.48 -14.91 -6.55
C ARG A 163 8.05 -15.93 -7.61
N ALA A 164 6.79 -15.91 -8.02
CA ALA A 164 6.32 -16.77 -9.12
C ALA A 164 7.06 -16.51 -10.44
N MET A 165 7.35 -15.22 -10.75
CA MET A 165 8.15 -14.86 -11.92
C MET A 165 9.59 -15.33 -11.81
N ALA A 166 10.20 -15.29 -10.63
CA ALA A 166 11.54 -15.79 -10.39
C ALA A 166 11.62 -17.33 -10.53
N ASP A 167 10.64 -18.04 -9.96
CA ASP A 167 10.54 -19.51 -10.06
C ASP A 167 10.37 -19.97 -11.52
N ASP A 168 9.65 -19.18 -12.34
CA ASP A 168 9.53 -19.39 -13.79
C ASP A 168 10.81 -19.03 -14.58
N GLY A 169 11.84 -18.49 -13.94
CA GLY A 169 13.07 -18.02 -14.60
C GLY A 169 12.86 -16.80 -15.52
N LYS A 170 11.83 -16.00 -15.26
CA LYS A 170 11.44 -14.85 -16.09
C LYS A 170 11.86 -13.51 -15.50
N LEU A 171 12.24 -13.45 -14.23
CA LEU A 171 12.71 -12.23 -13.58
C LEU A 171 14.01 -11.76 -14.26
N LEU A 172 14.13 -10.46 -14.55
CA LEU A 172 15.24 -9.90 -15.35
C LEU A 172 16.32 -9.22 -14.51
N TYR A 173 16.03 -8.84 -13.28
CA TYR A 173 16.94 -8.17 -12.35
C TYR A 173 16.56 -8.49 -10.90
N PRO A 174 17.47 -8.27 -9.93
CA PRO A 174 17.19 -8.57 -8.53
C PRO A 174 16.16 -7.58 -7.94
N VAL A 175 15.28 -8.09 -7.08
CA VAL A 175 14.26 -7.26 -6.40
C VAL A 175 14.26 -7.57 -4.91
N TYR A 176 14.43 -6.55 -4.07
CA TYR A 176 14.25 -6.65 -2.62
C TYR A 176 12.78 -6.79 -2.25
N ALA A 177 12.44 -7.84 -1.49
CA ALA A 177 11.13 -8.01 -0.88
C ALA A 177 11.02 -7.18 0.40
N VAL A 178 10.87 -5.86 0.27
CA VAL A 178 10.80 -4.96 1.43
C VAL A 178 9.59 -5.29 2.33
N ASN A 179 8.49 -5.76 1.73
CA ASN A 179 7.35 -6.25 2.49
C ASN A 179 7.69 -7.30 3.55
N ASP A 180 8.75 -8.09 3.34
CA ASP A 180 9.09 -9.24 4.19
C ASP A 180 10.05 -8.87 5.33
N ALA A 181 10.50 -7.61 5.44
CA ALA A 181 11.21 -7.09 6.60
C ALA A 181 10.30 -7.01 7.83
N GLU A 182 10.81 -7.36 9.02
CA GLU A 182 10.02 -7.36 10.26
C GLU A 182 9.55 -5.95 10.63
N THR A 183 10.42 -4.93 10.50
CA THR A 183 10.07 -3.52 10.71
C THR A 183 9.08 -2.99 9.67
N LYS A 184 8.80 -3.75 8.60
CA LYS A 184 7.74 -3.45 7.64
C LYS A 184 6.45 -4.19 8.00
N TRP A 185 6.41 -5.54 7.90
CA TRP A 185 5.13 -6.26 7.98
C TRP A 185 4.48 -6.25 9.36
N ASP A 186 5.25 -6.25 10.46
CA ASP A 186 4.67 -6.25 11.81
C ASP A 186 4.17 -4.86 12.24
N PHE A 187 4.60 -3.81 11.55
CA PHE A 187 4.18 -2.43 11.83
C PHE A 187 3.21 -1.88 10.79
N ASP A 188 3.61 -1.83 9.54
CA ASP A 188 2.81 -1.32 8.42
C ASP A 188 1.57 -2.20 8.19
N ASN A 189 1.77 -3.50 7.87
CA ASN A 189 0.65 -4.37 7.52
C ASN A 189 -0.27 -4.66 8.71
N VAL A 190 0.23 -4.65 9.95
CA VAL A 190 -0.58 -4.89 11.15
C VAL A 190 -1.17 -3.58 11.68
N TYR A 191 -0.33 -2.68 12.18
CA TYR A 191 -0.81 -1.45 12.83
C TYR A 191 -1.29 -0.41 11.82
N GLY A 192 -0.59 -0.24 10.71
CA GLY A 192 -0.95 0.69 9.65
C GLY A 192 -2.29 0.33 9.01
N THR A 193 -2.40 -0.89 8.48
CA THR A 193 -3.65 -1.38 7.85
C THR A 193 -4.79 -1.41 8.85
N GLY A 194 -4.55 -1.88 10.08
CA GLY A 194 -5.58 -1.95 11.10
C GLY A 194 -6.20 -0.59 11.41
N GLN A 195 -5.38 0.43 11.62
CA GLN A 195 -5.87 1.78 11.93
C GLN A 195 -6.53 2.45 10.72
N SER A 196 -5.87 2.44 9.57
CA SER A 196 -6.32 3.15 8.37
C SER A 196 -7.60 2.54 7.77
N THR A 197 -7.80 1.23 7.88
CA THR A 197 -9.05 0.57 7.46
C THR A 197 -10.23 1.08 8.29
N LEU A 198 -10.09 1.14 9.61
CA LEU A 198 -11.14 1.67 10.48
C LEU A 198 -11.38 3.16 10.25
N ASP A 199 -10.33 3.94 9.99
CA ASP A 199 -10.45 5.36 9.61
C ASP A 199 -11.30 5.51 8.34
N GLY A 200 -11.04 4.72 7.29
CA GLY A 200 -11.83 4.72 6.06
C GLY A 200 -13.30 4.35 6.29
N ILE A 201 -13.57 3.31 7.09
CA ILE A 201 -14.93 2.91 7.44
C ILE A 201 -15.65 4.06 8.19
N LEU A 202 -15.00 4.66 9.18
CA LEU A 202 -15.60 5.73 9.98
C LEU A 202 -15.85 7.00 9.17
N ARG A 203 -14.92 7.41 8.31
CA ARG A 203 -15.11 8.59 7.43
C ARG A 203 -16.25 8.38 6.44
N SER A 204 -16.35 7.20 5.83
CA SER A 204 -17.39 6.90 4.84
C SER A 204 -18.78 6.70 5.46
N THR A 205 -18.87 6.31 6.73
CA THR A 205 -20.15 5.86 7.32
C THR A 205 -20.55 6.58 8.59
N SER A 206 -19.61 7.02 9.43
CA SER A 206 -19.85 7.52 10.79
C SER A 206 -20.60 6.50 11.69
N VAL A 207 -20.43 5.18 11.43
CA VAL A 207 -21.10 4.11 12.15
C VAL A 207 -20.49 3.88 13.54
N LEU A 208 -21.30 3.53 14.52
CA LEU A 208 -20.82 3.03 15.81
C LEU A 208 -20.34 1.58 15.65
N LEU A 209 -19.06 1.31 15.95
CA LEU A 209 -18.49 -0.04 15.87
C LEU A 209 -18.81 -0.89 17.10
N ALA A 210 -18.92 -0.29 18.29
CA ALA A 210 -19.16 -1.01 19.53
C ALA A 210 -20.45 -1.83 19.46
N GLY A 211 -20.34 -3.11 19.84
CA GLY A 211 -21.45 -4.08 19.81
C GLY A 211 -21.79 -4.65 18.42
N LYS A 212 -21.17 -4.17 17.34
CA LYS A 212 -21.40 -4.69 15.99
C LYS A 212 -20.69 -6.02 15.77
N ASN A 213 -21.32 -6.94 15.04
CA ASN A 213 -20.64 -8.10 14.49
C ASN A 213 -19.78 -7.66 13.30
N PHE A 214 -18.48 -7.64 13.50
CA PHE A 214 -17.47 -7.18 12.56
C PHE A 214 -16.73 -8.37 11.97
N VAL A 215 -16.96 -8.67 10.71
CA VAL A 215 -16.39 -9.82 10.01
C VAL A 215 -15.10 -9.40 9.30
N VAL A 216 -14.01 -10.11 9.60
CA VAL A 216 -12.72 -9.97 8.92
C VAL A 216 -12.46 -11.23 8.11
N ALA A 217 -12.42 -11.11 6.80
CA ALA A 217 -12.07 -12.21 5.91
C ALA A 217 -10.55 -12.21 5.66
N GLY A 218 -9.88 -13.26 6.12
CA GLY A 218 -8.42 -13.38 6.15
C GLY A 218 -7.83 -12.97 7.50
N TYR A 219 -6.87 -13.78 8.00
CA TYR A 219 -6.16 -13.53 9.26
C TYR A 219 -4.64 -13.59 9.07
N GLY A 220 -4.19 -12.99 7.96
CA GLY A 220 -2.79 -12.60 7.75
C GLY A 220 -2.44 -11.34 8.54
N HIS A 221 -1.33 -10.69 8.21
CA HIS A 221 -0.89 -9.48 8.93
C HIS A 221 -1.96 -8.37 8.92
N CYS A 222 -2.49 -8.03 7.75
CA CYS A 222 -3.52 -6.99 7.60
C CYS A 222 -4.81 -7.35 8.35
N GLY A 223 -5.36 -8.54 8.11
CA GLY A 223 -6.60 -8.99 8.76
C GLY A 223 -6.49 -9.07 10.28
N ARG A 224 -5.33 -9.51 10.81
CA ARG A 224 -5.06 -9.50 12.24
C ARG A 224 -5.06 -8.07 12.80
N GLY A 225 -4.42 -7.14 12.12
CA GLY A 225 -4.41 -5.73 12.52
C GLY A 225 -5.81 -5.12 12.54
N VAL A 226 -6.62 -5.38 11.51
CA VAL A 226 -8.03 -4.94 11.45
C VAL A 226 -8.86 -5.53 12.59
N ALA A 227 -8.74 -6.84 12.83
CA ALA A 227 -9.44 -7.53 13.91
C ALA A 227 -9.09 -6.94 15.28
N MET A 228 -7.80 -6.73 15.56
CA MET A 228 -7.30 -6.14 16.79
C MET A 228 -7.88 -4.72 17.02
N ARG A 229 -7.89 -3.87 16.00
CA ARG A 229 -8.42 -2.50 16.11
C ARG A 229 -9.93 -2.49 16.27
N ALA A 230 -10.66 -3.31 15.51
CA ALA A 230 -12.11 -3.42 15.63
C ALA A 230 -12.52 -3.91 17.03
N ALA A 231 -11.84 -4.93 17.58
CA ALA A 231 -12.05 -5.39 18.95
C ALA A 231 -11.74 -4.29 19.97
N GLY A 232 -10.65 -3.53 19.79
CA GLY A 232 -10.30 -2.39 20.63
C GLY A 232 -11.36 -1.26 20.63
N MET A 233 -12.16 -1.17 19.58
CA MET A 233 -13.30 -0.25 19.48
C MET A 233 -14.64 -0.87 19.94
N GLY A 234 -14.58 -2.05 20.57
CA GLY A 234 -15.74 -2.72 21.17
C GLY A 234 -16.59 -3.52 20.20
N ALA A 235 -16.10 -3.81 19.00
CA ALA A 235 -16.80 -4.69 18.06
C ALA A 235 -16.70 -6.18 18.48
N ASN A 236 -17.71 -6.96 18.12
CA ASN A 236 -17.71 -8.42 18.23
C ASN A 236 -17.05 -8.98 16.96
N VAL A 237 -15.73 -9.26 17.02
CA VAL A 237 -14.98 -9.68 15.83
C VAL A 237 -15.25 -11.14 15.50
N ILE A 238 -15.51 -11.38 14.21
CA ILE A 238 -15.66 -12.69 13.59
C ILE A 238 -14.61 -12.80 12.50
N VAL A 239 -13.85 -13.88 12.47
CA VAL A 239 -12.83 -14.15 11.45
C VAL A 239 -13.29 -15.27 10.54
N THR A 240 -13.13 -15.09 9.24
CA THR A 240 -13.29 -16.14 8.24
C THR A 240 -11.92 -16.41 7.60
N GLU A 241 -11.51 -17.68 7.55
CA GLU A 241 -10.15 -18.03 7.12
C GLU A 241 -10.13 -19.42 6.48
N VAL A 242 -9.24 -19.62 5.51
CA VAL A 242 -9.04 -20.92 4.84
C VAL A 242 -7.81 -21.67 5.35
N LYS A 243 -6.84 -20.96 5.96
CA LYS A 243 -5.62 -21.54 6.50
C LYS A 243 -5.84 -21.96 7.96
N PRO A 244 -5.80 -23.28 8.30
CA PRO A 244 -6.11 -23.75 9.65
C PRO A 244 -5.26 -23.11 10.75
N THR A 245 -3.97 -22.87 10.49
CA THR A 245 -3.06 -22.25 11.47
C THR A 245 -3.41 -20.79 11.77
N ALA A 246 -3.87 -20.02 10.76
CA ALA A 246 -4.33 -18.66 10.94
C ALA A 246 -5.68 -18.60 11.66
N ALA A 247 -6.61 -19.50 11.33
CA ALA A 247 -7.89 -19.65 12.03
C ALA A 247 -7.69 -20.02 13.51
N LEU A 248 -6.76 -20.94 13.80
CA LEU A 248 -6.40 -21.32 15.18
C LEU A 248 -5.81 -20.11 15.94
N LYS A 249 -4.92 -19.34 15.30
CA LYS A 249 -4.37 -18.12 15.89
C LYS A 249 -5.48 -17.12 16.24
N ALA A 250 -6.41 -16.87 15.33
CA ALA A 250 -7.55 -15.99 15.59
C ALA A 250 -8.39 -16.45 16.80
N THR A 251 -8.63 -17.76 16.93
CA THR A 251 -9.34 -18.34 18.07
C THR A 251 -8.59 -18.12 19.39
N LEU A 252 -7.27 -18.33 19.40
CA LEU A 252 -6.44 -18.15 20.60
C LEU A 252 -6.29 -16.67 21.00
N GLU A 253 -6.42 -15.75 20.05
CA GLU A 253 -6.46 -14.30 20.28
C GLU A 253 -7.89 -13.82 20.67
N GLY A 254 -8.85 -14.72 20.89
CA GLY A 254 -10.17 -14.44 21.44
C GLY A 254 -11.25 -14.11 20.42
N HIS A 255 -11.00 -14.30 19.14
CA HIS A 255 -11.98 -14.06 18.08
C HIS A 255 -12.83 -15.28 17.78
N ARG A 256 -14.08 -15.06 17.39
CA ARG A 256 -14.94 -16.12 16.86
C ARG A 256 -14.49 -16.47 15.43
N VAL A 257 -14.42 -17.76 15.12
CA VAL A 257 -14.10 -18.24 13.77
C VAL A 257 -15.29 -19.00 13.21
N MET A 258 -15.66 -18.73 11.96
CA MET A 258 -16.73 -19.43 11.24
C MET A 258 -16.53 -19.30 9.73
N THR A 259 -17.34 -20.01 8.95
CA THR A 259 -17.34 -19.87 7.49
C THR A 259 -17.94 -18.53 7.06
N MET A 260 -17.60 -18.04 5.84
CA MET A 260 -18.22 -16.84 5.30
C MET A 260 -19.74 -17.02 5.11
N ASP A 261 -20.19 -18.21 4.77
CA ASP A 261 -21.63 -18.51 4.64
C ASP A 261 -22.39 -18.30 5.94
N GLU A 262 -21.82 -18.68 7.10
CA GLU A 262 -22.38 -18.44 8.44
C GLU A 262 -22.24 -16.97 8.86
N ALA A 263 -21.07 -16.39 8.62
CA ALA A 263 -20.78 -15.00 8.97
C ALA A 263 -21.69 -14.01 8.20
N ALA A 264 -22.05 -14.31 6.95
CA ALA A 264 -22.93 -13.48 6.13
C ALA A 264 -24.33 -13.30 6.76
N GLU A 265 -24.83 -14.27 7.51
CA GLU A 265 -26.17 -14.21 8.13
C GLU A 265 -26.23 -13.29 9.36
N ILE A 266 -25.10 -13.07 10.04
CA ILE A 266 -25.03 -12.33 11.31
C ILE A 266 -24.11 -11.11 11.28
N GLY A 267 -23.27 -10.98 10.28
CA GLY A 267 -22.33 -9.86 10.13
C GLY A 267 -23.04 -8.55 9.80
N GLN A 268 -22.52 -7.46 10.32
CA GLN A 268 -23.02 -6.11 10.06
C GLN A 268 -22.00 -5.24 9.34
N ILE A 269 -20.70 -5.51 9.55
CA ILE A 269 -19.59 -4.87 8.85
C ILE A 269 -18.65 -5.98 8.38
N PHE A 270 -18.26 -5.95 7.11
CA PHE A 270 -17.39 -6.94 6.49
C PHE A 270 -16.17 -6.26 5.88
N VAL A 271 -14.98 -6.75 6.22
CA VAL A 271 -13.71 -6.31 5.66
C VAL A 271 -12.98 -7.50 5.08
N THR A 272 -12.60 -7.44 3.81
CA THR A 272 -11.74 -8.45 3.18
C THR A 272 -10.28 -8.00 3.21
N ALA A 273 -9.36 -8.94 3.50
CA ALA A 273 -7.92 -8.72 3.66
C ALA A 273 -7.12 -9.97 3.26
N THR A 274 -7.47 -10.60 2.14
CA THR A 274 -6.93 -11.92 1.75
C THR A 274 -5.98 -11.88 0.57
N GLY A 275 -6.09 -10.86 -0.30
CA GLY A 275 -5.43 -10.80 -1.60
C GLY A 275 -5.99 -11.82 -2.62
N MET A 276 -7.08 -12.51 -2.30
CA MET A 276 -7.67 -13.55 -3.15
C MET A 276 -8.90 -13.03 -3.89
N ARG A 277 -9.23 -13.63 -5.02
CA ARG A 277 -10.41 -13.28 -5.81
C ARG A 277 -11.68 -13.88 -5.21
N ASP A 278 -12.81 -13.16 -5.33
CA ASP A 278 -14.17 -13.66 -5.07
C ASP A 278 -14.37 -14.21 -3.64
N VAL A 279 -13.84 -13.51 -2.64
CA VAL A 279 -13.97 -13.85 -1.22
C VAL A 279 -15.41 -13.67 -0.75
N ILE A 280 -16.04 -12.54 -1.10
CA ILE A 280 -17.47 -12.30 -0.89
C ILE A 280 -18.16 -12.31 -2.25
N ARG A 281 -19.12 -13.25 -2.42
CA ARG A 281 -19.84 -13.53 -3.66
C ARG A 281 -21.32 -13.24 -3.53
N GLY A 282 -22.08 -13.28 -4.64
CA GLY A 282 -23.52 -13.07 -4.70
C GLY A 282 -24.30 -13.86 -3.66
N ARG A 283 -23.94 -15.15 -3.44
CA ARG A 283 -24.60 -16.00 -2.42
C ARG A 283 -24.41 -15.48 -0.99
N HIS A 284 -23.29 -14.80 -0.70
CA HIS A 284 -23.03 -14.23 0.62
C HIS A 284 -23.81 -12.91 0.76
N PHE A 285 -23.76 -12.03 -0.27
CA PHE A 285 -24.54 -10.79 -0.27
C PHE A 285 -26.05 -11.05 -0.09
N ALA A 286 -26.59 -12.09 -0.73
CA ALA A 286 -28.00 -12.46 -0.61
C ALA A 286 -28.44 -12.86 0.82
N LYS A 287 -27.49 -13.30 1.67
CA LYS A 287 -27.73 -13.67 3.07
C LYS A 287 -27.55 -12.51 4.06
N MET A 288 -26.89 -11.42 3.63
CA MET A 288 -26.60 -10.29 4.53
C MET A 288 -27.86 -9.60 5.00
N GLN A 289 -27.79 -9.09 6.22
CA GLN A 289 -28.86 -8.28 6.82
C GLN A 289 -28.98 -6.93 6.11
N ASP A 290 -30.18 -6.33 6.16
CA ASP A 290 -30.38 -4.96 5.68
C ASP A 290 -29.45 -3.99 6.42
N GLY A 291 -28.76 -3.16 5.66
CA GLY A 291 -27.81 -2.19 6.19
C GLY A 291 -26.39 -2.71 6.40
N ALA A 292 -26.06 -3.92 5.92
CA ALA A 292 -24.69 -4.44 5.99
C ALA A 292 -23.72 -3.54 5.23
N ILE A 293 -22.54 -3.30 5.83
CA ILE A 293 -21.45 -2.50 5.26
C ILE A 293 -20.36 -3.46 4.82
N VAL A 294 -19.87 -3.33 3.60
CA VAL A 294 -18.85 -4.20 3.02
C VAL A 294 -17.72 -3.37 2.42
N CYS A 295 -16.48 -3.69 2.76
CA CYS A 295 -15.31 -3.04 2.20
C CYS A 295 -14.14 -4.00 2.05
N ASN A 296 -13.14 -3.55 1.32
CA ASN A 296 -11.89 -4.27 1.07
C ASN A 296 -10.69 -3.43 1.55
N THR A 297 -9.72 -4.09 2.14
CA THR A 297 -8.41 -3.51 2.48
C THR A 297 -7.25 -4.29 1.82
N GLY A 298 -7.55 -5.26 0.96
CA GLY A 298 -6.57 -5.91 0.10
C GLY A 298 -6.18 -5.01 -1.08
N HIS A 299 -4.99 -5.26 -1.65
CA HIS A 299 -4.41 -4.40 -2.69
C HIS A 299 -5.29 -4.23 -3.94
N TYR A 300 -5.93 -5.31 -4.39
CA TYR A 300 -6.78 -5.31 -5.59
C TYR A 300 -8.27 -5.34 -5.26
N ASP A 301 -9.09 -4.79 -6.15
CA ASP A 301 -10.55 -4.71 -6.08
C ASP A 301 -11.27 -6.01 -6.53
N VAL A 302 -10.62 -7.16 -6.33
CA VAL A 302 -11.12 -8.47 -6.80
C VAL A 302 -11.71 -9.35 -5.69
N GLU A 303 -11.57 -8.94 -4.42
CA GLU A 303 -12.04 -9.73 -3.28
C GLU A 303 -13.56 -9.71 -3.14
N LEU A 304 -14.19 -8.59 -3.51
CA LEU A 304 -15.64 -8.44 -3.54
C LEU A 304 -16.14 -8.67 -4.97
N ASN A 305 -16.99 -9.67 -5.18
CA ASN A 305 -17.60 -9.90 -6.50
C ASN A 305 -18.76 -8.93 -6.73
N LEU A 306 -18.43 -7.68 -7.05
CA LEU A 306 -19.42 -6.62 -7.29
C LEU A 306 -20.28 -6.88 -8.53
N LYS A 307 -19.81 -7.72 -9.47
CA LYS A 307 -20.61 -8.13 -10.62
C LYS A 307 -21.78 -9.01 -10.17
N GLU A 308 -21.50 -10.05 -9.36
CA GLU A 308 -22.55 -10.89 -8.79
C GLU A 308 -23.48 -10.09 -7.85
N LEU A 309 -22.97 -9.07 -7.12
CA LEU A 309 -23.79 -8.17 -6.33
C LEU A 309 -24.75 -7.36 -7.20
N ALA A 310 -24.27 -6.79 -8.29
CA ALA A 310 -25.09 -6.03 -9.23
C ALA A 310 -26.18 -6.89 -9.89
N GLU A 311 -25.88 -8.17 -10.21
CA GLU A 311 -26.82 -9.12 -10.80
C GLU A 311 -28.03 -9.46 -9.91
N ILE A 312 -27.90 -9.31 -8.57
CA ILE A 312 -28.98 -9.55 -7.58
C ILE A 312 -29.56 -8.25 -6.99
N SER A 313 -29.21 -7.10 -7.58
CA SER A 313 -29.63 -5.77 -7.11
C SER A 313 -30.60 -5.12 -8.08
N ALA A 314 -31.70 -4.60 -7.54
CA ALA A 314 -32.70 -3.85 -8.30
C ALA A 314 -32.26 -2.41 -8.61
N ASP A 315 -31.43 -1.81 -7.72
CA ASP A 315 -30.97 -0.42 -7.86
C ASP A 315 -29.62 -0.22 -7.18
N THR A 316 -28.89 0.82 -7.60
CA THR A 316 -27.64 1.26 -6.99
C THR A 316 -27.50 2.77 -7.03
N ARG A 317 -27.04 3.38 -5.93
CA ARG A 317 -26.82 4.82 -5.84
C ARG A 317 -25.68 5.18 -4.88
N MET A 318 -25.02 6.29 -5.13
CA MET A 318 -24.09 6.88 -4.17
C MET A 318 -24.87 7.60 -3.06
N VAL A 319 -24.65 7.22 -1.80
CA VAL A 319 -25.35 7.82 -0.64
C VAL A 319 -24.47 8.80 0.12
N ARG A 320 -23.14 8.62 0.06
CA ARG A 320 -22.10 9.52 0.59
C ARG A 320 -20.86 9.37 -0.28
N PRO A 321 -19.88 10.29 -0.19
CA PRO A 321 -18.56 10.01 -0.75
C PRO A 321 -18.07 8.64 -0.30
N ASP A 322 -17.53 7.88 -1.24
CA ASP A 322 -16.98 6.52 -1.03
C ASP A 322 -17.92 5.50 -0.38
N ASN A 323 -19.25 5.71 -0.50
CA ASN A 323 -20.26 4.81 0.05
C ASN A 323 -21.42 4.62 -0.92
N ARG A 324 -21.47 3.47 -1.58
CA ARG A 324 -22.48 3.09 -2.56
C ARG A 324 -23.46 2.08 -1.99
N GLU A 325 -24.75 2.41 -2.05
CA GLU A 325 -25.86 1.52 -1.71
C GLU A 325 -26.21 0.64 -2.92
N TYR A 326 -26.39 -0.64 -2.65
CA TYR A 326 -27.01 -1.62 -3.53
C TYR A 326 -28.30 -2.09 -2.88
N THR A 327 -29.45 -1.86 -3.51
CA THR A 327 -30.73 -2.38 -3.07
C THR A 327 -30.97 -3.71 -3.76
N LEU A 328 -30.91 -4.81 -3.00
CA LEU A 328 -31.13 -6.16 -3.52
C LEU A 328 -32.57 -6.37 -3.99
N ASP A 329 -32.81 -7.36 -4.84
CA ASP A 329 -34.16 -7.78 -5.28
C ASP A 329 -35.02 -8.23 -4.08
N SER A 330 -34.41 -8.67 -2.98
CA SER A 330 -35.08 -8.98 -1.70
C SER A 330 -35.57 -7.75 -0.94
N GLY A 331 -35.11 -6.56 -1.29
CA GLY A 331 -35.35 -5.31 -0.60
C GLY A 331 -34.29 -4.94 0.45
N ASN A 332 -33.36 -5.85 0.79
CA ASN A 332 -32.24 -5.53 1.69
C ASN A 332 -31.23 -4.60 1.00
N ARG A 333 -30.58 -3.74 1.77
CA ARG A 333 -29.56 -2.81 1.28
C ARG A 333 -28.18 -3.22 1.75
N ILE A 334 -27.23 -3.19 0.84
CA ILE A 334 -25.81 -3.43 1.10
C ILE A 334 -25.04 -2.16 0.76
N PHE A 335 -24.18 -1.71 1.66
CA PHE A 335 -23.35 -0.51 1.48
C PHE A 335 -21.91 -0.94 1.18
N VAL A 336 -21.45 -0.68 -0.04
CA VAL A 336 -20.08 -0.98 -0.47
C VAL A 336 -19.25 0.30 -0.37
N LEU A 337 -18.14 0.23 0.38
CA LEU A 337 -17.24 1.36 0.54
C LEU A 337 -16.14 1.34 -0.53
N ALA A 338 -15.76 2.53 -1.01
CA ALA A 338 -14.71 2.77 -1.99
C ALA A 338 -14.83 1.90 -3.26
N ASP A 339 -16.07 1.57 -3.66
CA ASP A 339 -16.36 0.67 -4.78
C ASP A 339 -15.54 -0.64 -4.76
N GLY A 340 -15.29 -1.20 -3.55
CA GLY A 340 -14.54 -2.44 -3.34
C GLY A 340 -13.01 -2.30 -3.43
N ARG A 341 -12.49 -1.09 -3.62
CA ARG A 341 -11.04 -0.80 -3.61
C ARG A 341 -10.53 -0.64 -2.17
N LEU A 342 -9.22 -0.39 -2.01
CA LEU A 342 -8.60 -0.15 -0.71
C LEU A 342 -9.30 0.97 0.06
N VAL A 343 -10.14 0.63 1.03
CA VAL A 343 -10.91 1.60 1.81
C VAL A 343 -10.02 2.57 2.61
N ASN A 344 -8.86 2.11 3.04
CA ASN A 344 -7.89 2.89 3.81
C ASN A 344 -7.21 4.03 3.02
N LEU A 345 -7.14 3.92 1.69
CA LEU A 345 -6.54 4.92 0.82
C LEU A 345 -7.59 5.69 0.00
N ALA A 346 -8.62 5.00 -0.48
CA ALA A 346 -9.66 5.66 -1.26
C ALA A 346 -10.58 6.54 -0.40
N ALA A 347 -10.87 6.10 0.83
CA ALA A 347 -11.80 6.79 1.73
C ALA A 347 -11.12 7.43 2.97
N ALA A 348 -9.80 7.30 3.12
CA ALA A 348 -9.02 7.89 4.20
C ALA A 348 -7.65 8.39 3.70
N GLU A 349 -6.70 8.59 4.61
CA GLU A 349 -5.39 9.17 4.28
C GLU A 349 -4.26 8.12 4.14
N GLY A 350 -4.61 6.83 4.19
CA GLY A 350 -3.62 5.75 4.20
C GLY A 350 -3.04 5.48 5.58
N HIS A 351 -1.91 4.80 5.61
CA HIS A 351 -1.25 4.40 6.85
C HIS A 351 -0.63 5.60 7.58
N PRO A 352 -0.58 5.57 8.93
CA PRO A 352 0.08 6.61 9.72
C PRO A 352 1.55 6.78 9.33
N SER A 353 2.01 8.04 9.30
CA SER A 353 3.39 8.37 8.93
C SER A 353 4.43 7.68 9.84
N GLU A 354 4.11 7.42 11.11
CA GLU A 354 4.99 6.76 12.07
C GLU A 354 5.33 5.30 11.70
N VAL A 355 4.44 4.58 11.00
CA VAL A 355 4.72 3.23 10.51
C VAL A 355 5.35 3.25 9.12
N MET A 356 4.91 4.16 8.26
CA MET A 356 5.52 4.37 6.94
C MET A 356 6.97 4.84 7.02
N ASP A 357 7.35 5.49 8.10
CA ASP A 357 8.72 5.88 8.43
C ASP A 357 9.70 4.69 8.34
N MET A 358 9.35 3.56 8.96
CA MET A 358 10.19 2.35 8.92
C MET A 358 10.10 1.63 7.58
N SER A 359 8.89 1.51 7.01
CA SER A 359 8.67 0.92 5.69
C SER A 359 9.54 1.62 4.63
N PHE A 360 9.51 2.95 4.60
CA PHE A 360 10.25 3.74 3.63
C PHE A 360 11.74 3.85 3.94
N ALA A 361 12.15 3.73 5.20
CA ALA A 361 13.56 3.54 5.55
C ALA A 361 14.11 2.23 4.97
N ASN A 362 13.32 1.13 5.00
CA ASN A 362 13.66 -0.13 4.35
C ASN A 362 13.79 0.03 2.83
N GLN A 363 12.87 0.76 2.18
CA GLN A 363 12.96 1.09 0.75
C GLN A 363 14.25 1.83 0.42
N PHE A 364 14.55 2.87 1.17
CA PHE A 364 15.78 3.65 0.98
C PHE A 364 17.04 2.79 1.12
N MET A 365 17.11 1.98 2.16
CA MET A 365 18.29 1.13 2.43
C MET A 365 18.42 -0.03 1.45
N ALA A 366 17.32 -0.61 0.96
CA ALA A 366 17.33 -1.61 -0.11
C ALA A 366 17.96 -1.04 -1.38
N HIS A 367 17.56 0.16 -1.79
CA HIS A 367 18.13 0.85 -2.95
C HIS A 367 19.61 1.22 -2.74
N LEU A 368 19.97 1.66 -1.55
CA LEU A 368 21.36 1.95 -1.21
C LEU A 368 22.24 0.71 -1.31
N ASN A 369 21.72 -0.45 -0.87
CA ASN A 369 22.45 -1.72 -0.99
C ASN A 369 22.60 -2.18 -2.45
N LEU A 370 21.59 -1.96 -3.31
CA LEU A 370 21.71 -2.24 -4.75
C LEU A 370 22.82 -1.38 -5.40
N VAL A 371 22.85 -0.08 -5.09
CA VAL A 371 23.90 0.82 -5.60
C VAL A 371 25.27 0.38 -5.11
N ARG A 372 25.43 0.09 -3.81
CA ARG A 372 26.69 -0.39 -3.24
C ARG A 372 27.14 -1.72 -3.86
N ALA A 373 26.21 -2.64 -4.08
CA ALA A 373 26.52 -3.91 -4.76
C ALA A 373 26.98 -3.66 -6.20
N HIS A 374 26.32 -2.79 -6.94
CA HIS A 374 26.71 -2.43 -8.30
C HIS A 374 28.11 -1.82 -8.36
N GLU A 375 28.41 -0.84 -7.50
CA GLU A 375 29.71 -0.15 -7.47
C GLU A 375 30.86 -1.04 -7.02
N ASN A 376 30.60 -2.05 -6.17
CA ASN A 376 31.62 -2.96 -5.65
C ASN A 376 31.70 -4.32 -6.39
N GLY A 377 30.97 -4.49 -7.51
CA GLY A 377 30.97 -5.73 -8.28
C GLY A 377 30.29 -6.90 -7.57
N GLY A 378 29.28 -6.60 -6.73
CA GLY A 378 28.47 -7.61 -6.06
C GLY A 378 27.52 -8.35 -7.00
N ASP A 379 26.89 -9.41 -6.50
CA ASP A 379 25.98 -10.25 -7.27
C ASP A 379 24.61 -9.57 -7.45
N LEU A 380 24.34 -9.12 -8.67
CA LEU A 380 23.07 -8.55 -9.14
C LEU A 380 22.29 -9.51 -10.05
N SER A 381 22.51 -10.82 -9.93
CA SER A 381 21.73 -11.82 -10.68
C SER A 381 20.24 -11.75 -10.34
N PRO A 382 19.35 -11.99 -11.31
CA PRO A 382 17.91 -11.95 -11.12
C PRO A 382 17.43 -12.91 -10.02
N ARG A 383 16.92 -12.37 -8.93
CA ARG A 383 16.32 -13.12 -7.82
C ARG A 383 15.51 -12.20 -6.91
N ILE A 384 14.67 -12.79 -6.09
CA ILE A 384 14.07 -12.05 -4.95
C ILE A 384 15.06 -12.09 -3.79
N ILE A 385 15.29 -10.94 -3.17
CA ILE A 385 16.23 -10.76 -2.07
C ILE A 385 15.44 -10.35 -0.83
N ASP A 386 15.57 -11.10 0.25
CA ASP A 386 15.06 -10.69 1.55
C ASP A 386 16.00 -9.62 2.14
N LEU A 387 15.47 -8.65 2.89
CA LEU A 387 16.32 -7.68 3.56
C LEU A 387 17.21 -8.38 4.60
N PRO A 388 18.51 -8.00 4.67
CA PRO A 388 19.38 -8.52 5.73
C PRO A 388 18.83 -8.18 7.12
N GLU A 389 18.85 -9.16 8.03
CA GLU A 389 18.36 -8.99 9.41
C GLU A 389 19.05 -7.81 10.11
N GLU A 390 20.37 -7.64 9.92
CA GLU A 390 21.14 -6.56 10.50
C GLU A 390 20.63 -5.18 10.07
N LEU A 391 20.13 -5.07 8.84
CA LEU A 391 19.56 -3.84 8.31
C LEU A 391 18.21 -3.55 8.95
N ASP A 392 17.37 -4.57 9.05
CA ASP A 392 16.06 -4.48 9.69
C ASP A 392 16.18 -4.09 11.17
N GLN A 393 17.07 -4.75 11.91
CA GLN A 393 17.38 -4.40 13.30
C GLN A 393 17.99 -2.99 13.45
N HIS A 394 18.80 -2.54 12.48
CA HIS A 394 19.34 -1.18 12.48
C HIS A 394 18.23 -0.13 12.36
N ILE A 395 17.26 -0.33 11.48
CA ILE A 395 16.10 0.56 11.33
C ILE A 395 15.26 0.60 12.61
N GLY A 396 14.99 -0.57 13.20
CA GLY A 396 14.31 -0.67 14.50
C GLY A 396 15.04 0.06 15.60
N GLY A 397 16.38 -0.05 15.63
CA GLY A 397 17.25 0.66 16.57
C GLY A 397 17.15 2.18 16.44
N ILE A 398 17.24 2.70 15.21
CA ILE A 398 17.05 4.13 14.94
C ILE A 398 15.67 4.59 15.43
N LYS A 399 14.62 3.79 15.16
CA LYS A 399 13.26 4.14 15.60
C LYS A 399 13.16 4.25 17.11
N LEU A 400 13.72 3.30 17.85
CA LEU A 400 13.75 3.34 19.33
C LEU A 400 14.51 4.58 19.84
N GLU A 401 15.67 4.89 19.27
CA GLU A 401 16.44 6.08 19.62
C GLU A 401 15.62 7.37 19.41
N THR A 402 14.92 7.48 18.29
CA THR A 402 14.07 8.65 18.00
C THR A 402 12.86 8.78 18.94
N MET A 403 12.44 7.68 19.56
CA MET A 403 11.40 7.64 20.60
C MET A 403 11.98 7.88 22.01
N GLY A 404 13.30 8.02 22.16
CA GLY A 404 13.97 8.16 23.46
C GLY A 404 13.97 6.87 24.30
N LEU A 405 13.85 5.71 23.65
CA LEU A 405 13.79 4.40 24.30
C LEU A 405 15.16 3.71 24.25
N SER A 406 15.49 2.99 25.30
CA SER A 406 16.68 2.14 25.39
C SER A 406 16.25 0.70 25.65
N ILE A 407 17.03 -0.24 25.12
CA ILE A 407 16.83 -1.69 25.33
C ILE A 407 18.08 -2.30 25.96
N ASP A 408 17.93 -3.48 26.54
CA ASP A 408 19.06 -4.24 27.07
C ASP A 408 19.99 -4.72 25.93
N SER A 409 21.28 -4.88 26.26
CA SER A 409 22.28 -5.52 25.42
C SER A 409 22.71 -6.86 25.99
N LEU A 410 23.00 -7.81 25.10
CA LEU A 410 23.64 -9.05 25.53
C LEU A 410 25.05 -8.75 26.11
N THR A 411 25.32 -9.28 27.29
CA THR A 411 26.60 -9.12 28.02
C THR A 411 27.49 -10.35 27.83
#